data_2a8c2468d6768d7acfd6270c8b7d7b4d
#
_entry.id   2a8c2468d6768d7acfd6270c8b7d7b4d
#
_cell.length_a   1.000
_cell.length_b   1.000
_cell.length_c   1.000
_cell.angle_alpha   90.00
_cell.angle_beta   90.00
_cell.angle_gamma   90.00
#
_symmetry.space_group_name_H-M   'P 1'
#
loop_
_entity.id
_entity.type
_entity.pdbx_description
1 polymer ?
#
loop_
_entity_poly.entity_id
_entity_poly.type
_entity_poly.pdbx_seq_one_letter_code
_entity_poly.pdbx_strand_id
1 'polypeptide(L)'
;MRSSPSDPDPLDPGPKGFAHRGLHYGAGFPENSLLAFAAALELGAGIECDLRLTADDRILVFHDQETWRMCSSHLMIGKSTHAELSRLRVGDGPIPTLESLLALVDGRVPLLLEIKVDNDVWRWMPALRRALRDYRGRHGVMSFDPRITRLLKTNHPRVRRGLILKDNLSPLRRRMAMWLADPQFLAVERTALGKSWVAKERERTPVYSWTIRGPEQRAQAQVHADALIWEADGRP
;
A
#
# COMPACT_ATOMS: atom_id res chain seq x y z
N MET A 1 -17.88 5.74 12.59
CA MET A 1 -18.93 4.75 12.39
C MET A 1 -18.29 3.53 11.75
N ARG A 2 -18.51 2.33 12.26
CA ARG A 2 -18.14 1.09 11.59
C ARG A 2 -19.20 0.87 10.51
N SER A 3 -18.80 0.71 9.24
CA SER A 3 -19.71 0.30 8.17
C SER A 3 -20.34 -1.05 8.54
N SER A 4 -21.64 -1.21 8.28
CA SER A 4 -22.29 -2.53 8.37
C SER A 4 -21.62 -3.51 7.39
N PRO A 5 -21.61 -4.80 7.68
CA PRO A 5 -21.07 -5.82 6.74
C PRO A 5 -21.74 -5.83 5.37
N SER A 6 -22.87 -5.15 5.22
CA SER A 6 -23.65 -5.02 3.98
C SER A 6 -23.28 -3.80 3.13
N ASP A 7 -22.47 -2.87 3.65
CA ASP A 7 -22.05 -1.71 2.86
C ASP A 7 -20.85 -2.08 1.99
N PRO A 8 -20.87 -1.74 0.67
CA PRO A 8 -19.75 -2.00 -0.20
C PRO A 8 -18.49 -1.31 0.32
N ASP A 9 -17.36 -2.01 0.27
CA ASP A 9 -16.07 -1.42 0.68
C ASP A 9 -15.74 -0.25 -0.25
N PRO A 10 -15.58 0.97 0.29
CA PRO A 10 -15.27 2.14 -0.53
C PRO A 10 -13.94 2.03 -1.29
N LEU A 11 -13.07 1.09 -0.92
CA LEU A 11 -11.81 0.81 -1.62
C LEU A 11 -11.90 -0.37 -2.60
N ASP A 12 -13.07 -1.01 -2.75
CA ASP A 12 -13.21 -2.16 -3.63
C ASP A 12 -12.65 -1.85 -5.03
N PRO A 13 -11.57 -2.53 -5.47
CA PRO A 13 -10.98 -2.37 -6.79
C PRO A 13 -11.75 -3.16 -7.87
N GLY A 14 -12.82 -3.85 -7.49
CA GLY A 14 -13.52 -4.81 -8.33
C GLY A 14 -12.69 -6.07 -8.60
N PRO A 15 -13.07 -6.86 -9.61
CA PRO A 15 -12.46 -8.17 -9.89
C PRO A 15 -10.99 -8.09 -10.30
N LYS A 16 -10.52 -6.91 -10.70
CA LYS A 16 -9.13 -6.71 -11.12
C LYS A 16 -8.15 -6.64 -9.95
N GLY A 17 -8.61 -6.27 -8.75
CA GLY A 17 -7.75 -6.15 -7.59
C GLY A 17 -6.78 -4.97 -7.69
N PHE A 18 -5.69 -5.02 -6.92
CA PHE A 18 -4.65 -4.00 -6.89
C PHE A 18 -3.35 -4.54 -7.50
N ALA A 19 -2.76 -3.79 -8.44
CA ALA A 19 -1.43 -4.05 -8.96
C ALA A 19 -0.39 -3.64 -7.90
N HIS A 20 0.33 -4.62 -7.33
CA HIS A 20 1.39 -4.44 -6.33
C HIS A 20 2.55 -3.64 -6.93
N ARG A 21 2.81 -2.45 -6.39
CA ARG A 21 3.80 -1.49 -6.94
C ARG A 21 3.55 -1.09 -8.39
N GLY A 22 2.28 -1.08 -8.82
CA GLY A 22 1.88 -0.91 -10.22
C GLY A 22 2.00 -2.19 -11.06
N LEU A 23 1.62 -2.12 -12.33
CA LEU A 23 1.82 -3.22 -13.29
C LEU A 23 3.26 -3.17 -13.80
N HIS A 24 4.19 -3.65 -12.97
CA HIS A 24 5.62 -3.66 -13.27
C HIS A 24 6.05 -4.98 -13.97
N TYR A 25 6.94 -4.87 -14.95
CA TYR A 25 7.56 -6.01 -15.64
C TYR A 25 8.84 -5.59 -16.37
N GLY A 26 9.92 -6.34 -16.15
CA GLY A 26 11.20 -6.06 -16.78
C GLY A 26 11.76 -4.65 -16.49
N ALA A 27 12.80 -4.28 -17.23
CA ALA A 27 13.49 -3.01 -17.02
C ALA A 27 12.69 -1.77 -17.50
N GLY A 28 11.77 -1.95 -18.47
CA GLY A 28 10.99 -0.85 -19.04
C GLY A 28 9.85 -0.36 -18.15
N PHE A 29 9.38 -1.22 -17.21
CA PHE A 29 8.31 -0.90 -16.28
C PHE A 29 8.73 -1.26 -14.85
N PRO A 30 9.67 -0.51 -14.25
CA PRO A 30 10.14 -0.84 -12.91
C PRO A 30 9.04 -0.67 -11.86
N GLU A 31 9.13 -1.46 -10.77
CA GLU A 31 8.21 -1.33 -9.63
C GLU A 31 8.18 0.11 -9.10
N ASN A 32 7.04 0.55 -8.59
CA ASN A 32 6.85 1.88 -8.00
C ASN A 32 7.21 3.05 -8.95
N SER A 33 7.16 2.85 -10.27
CA SER A 33 7.39 3.88 -11.27
C SER A 33 6.10 4.44 -11.86
N LEU A 34 6.13 5.67 -12.38
CA LEU A 34 4.98 6.25 -13.06
C LEU A 34 4.55 5.44 -14.30
N LEU A 35 5.49 4.78 -14.97
CA LEU A 35 5.19 3.88 -16.09
C LEU A 35 4.40 2.65 -15.65
N ALA A 36 4.82 1.99 -14.54
CA ALA A 36 4.09 0.85 -13.99
C ALA A 36 2.68 1.26 -13.49
N PHE A 37 2.53 2.45 -12.95
CA PHE A 37 1.23 2.98 -12.54
C PHE A 37 0.34 3.33 -13.72
N ALA A 38 0.89 3.93 -14.78
CA ALA A 38 0.15 4.17 -16.02
C ALA A 38 -0.36 2.87 -16.64
N ALA A 39 0.48 1.82 -16.69
CA ALA A 39 0.08 0.50 -17.18
C ALA A 39 -1.05 -0.13 -16.32
N ALA A 40 -1.01 0.03 -15.00
CA ALA A 40 -2.09 -0.42 -14.11
C ALA A 40 -3.40 0.36 -14.36
N LEU A 41 -3.32 1.65 -14.63
CA LEU A 41 -4.46 2.50 -15.00
C LEU A 41 -5.10 2.05 -16.33
N GLU A 42 -4.31 1.77 -17.35
CA GLU A 42 -4.81 1.25 -18.64
C GLU A 42 -5.52 -0.10 -18.46
N LEU A 43 -5.01 -0.95 -17.58
CA LEU A 43 -5.70 -2.18 -17.20
C LEU A 43 -7.00 -1.89 -16.41
N GLY A 44 -7.14 -0.71 -15.79
CA GLY A 44 -8.22 -0.36 -14.88
C GLY A 44 -8.16 -1.13 -13.56
N ALA A 45 -6.98 -1.53 -13.13
CA ALA A 45 -6.74 -2.13 -11.82
C ALA A 45 -6.52 -1.04 -10.76
N GLY A 46 -6.86 -1.33 -9.51
CA GLY A 46 -6.38 -0.53 -8.38
C GLY A 46 -4.85 -0.55 -8.32
N ILE A 47 -4.26 0.39 -7.64
CA ILE A 47 -2.80 0.49 -7.51
C ILE A 47 -2.44 0.38 -6.03
N GLU A 48 -1.49 -0.49 -5.73
CA GLU A 48 -0.79 -0.50 -4.47
C GLU A 48 0.61 0.07 -4.68
N CYS A 49 1.13 0.83 -3.70
CA CYS A 49 2.48 1.37 -3.74
C CYS A 49 3.07 1.61 -2.34
N ASP A 50 4.40 1.61 -2.29
CA ASP A 50 5.18 1.80 -1.07
C ASP A 50 5.58 3.26 -0.89
N LEU A 51 5.42 3.80 0.31
CA LEU A 51 5.77 5.18 0.65
C LEU A 51 6.93 5.25 1.64
N ARG A 52 7.88 6.13 1.35
CA ARG A 52 8.99 6.46 2.26
C ARG A 52 9.12 7.96 2.46
N LEU A 53 9.55 8.34 3.65
CA LEU A 53 9.74 9.74 4.04
C LEU A 53 11.21 10.13 3.96
N THR A 54 11.51 11.21 3.26
CA THR A 54 12.87 11.78 3.16
C THR A 54 13.26 12.52 4.43
N ALA A 55 14.53 12.95 4.54
CA ALA A 55 15.00 13.74 5.66
C ALA A 55 14.28 15.08 5.80
N ASP A 56 13.82 15.67 4.70
CA ASP A 56 13.09 16.94 4.60
C ASP A 56 11.56 16.77 4.45
N ASP A 57 11.01 15.64 4.93
CA ASP A 57 9.57 15.35 4.98
C ASP A 57 8.83 15.34 3.63
N ARG A 58 9.52 14.96 2.55
CA ARG A 58 8.88 14.65 1.27
C ARG A 58 8.52 13.17 1.23
N ILE A 59 7.38 12.83 0.64
CA ILE A 59 6.95 11.44 0.49
C ILE A 59 7.34 10.96 -0.90
N LEU A 60 8.23 9.97 -0.95
CA LEU A 60 8.61 9.27 -2.18
C LEU A 60 7.88 7.93 -2.29
N VAL A 61 7.65 7.50 -3.52
CA VAL A 61 7.11 6.17 -3.83
C VAL A 61 8.28 5.23 -4.08
N PHE A 62 8.63 4.42 -3.06
CA PHE A 62 9.81 3.56 -3.07
C PHE A 62 9.73 2.47 -2.00
N HIS A 63 10.15 1.23 -2.31
CA HIS A 63 10.05 0.12 -1.36
C HIS A 63 11.18 0.08 -0.34
N ASP A 64 12.44 0.08 -0.81
CA ASP A 64 13.61 -0.20 0.02
C ASP A 64 13.99 1.01 0.90
N GLN A 65 14.72 0.76 1.99
CA GLN A 65 15.28 1.82 2.83
C GLN A 65 16.39 2.60 2.12
N GLU A 66 17.12 1.91 1.23
CA GLU A 66 18.21 2.46 0.43
C GLU A 66 17.97 2.29 -1.06
N THR A 67 18.65 3.07 -1.86
CA THR A 67 18.39 3.21 -3.29
C THR A 67 19.17 2.23 -4.17
N TRP A 68 20.09 1.40 -3.61
CA TRP A 68 21.01 0.57 -4.36
C TRP A 68 20.34 -0.33 -5.40
N ARG A 69 19.36 -1.12 -5.00
CA ARG A 69 18.73 -2.12 -5.86
C ARG A 69 18.11 -1.53 -7.13
N MET A 70 17.51 -0.34 -7.00
CA MET A 70 16.75 0.28 -8.09
C MET A 70 17.51 1.40 -8.82
N CYS A 71 18.48 2.03 -8.14
CA CYS A 71 19.15 3.23 -8.67
C CYS A 71 20.67 3.07 -8.77
N SER A 72 21.23 1.92 -8.40
CA SER A 72 22.70 1.67 -8.38
C SER A 72 23.49 2.75 -7.62
N SER A 73 22.87 3.32 -6.56
CA SER A 73 23.44 4.38 -5.71
C SER A 73 23.12 4.11 -4.25
N HIS A 74 24.05 4.28 -3.36
CA HIS A 74 23.89 4.02 -1.93
C HIS A 74 23.44 5.27 -1.16
N LEU A 75 22.18 5.64 -1.27
CA LEU A 75 21.57 6.66 -0.43
C LEU A 75 20.46 6.06 0.44
N MET A 76 20.46 6.41 1.73
CA MET A 76 19.38 6.08 2.65
C MET A 76 18.27 7.11 2.51
N ILE A 77 17.07 6.70 2.08
CA ILE A 77 15.95 7.63 1.80
C ILE A 77 15.61 8.49 3.02
N GLY A 78 15.46 7.90 4.20
CA GLY A 78 15.14 8.64 5.43
C GLY A 78 16.23 9.56 5.96
N LYS A 79 17.45 9.50 5.39
CA LYS A 79 18.59 10.35 5.75
C LYS A 79 18.98 11.35 4.66
N SER A 80 18.39 11.25 3.47
CA SER A 80 18.68 12.11 2.32
C SER A 80 17.52 13.06 2.08
N THR A 81 17.83 14.24 1.57
CA THR A 81 16.83 15.23 1.14
C THR A 81 16.21 14.83 -0.19
N HIS A 82 15.02 15.34 -0.49
CA HIS A 82 14.40 15.17 -1.80
C HIS A 82 15.30 15.69 -2.94
N ALA A 83 16.01 16.79 -2.72
CA ALA A 83 16.91 17.36 -3.72
C ALA A 83 18.07 16.41 -4.10
N GLU A 84 18.62 15.66 -3.14
CA GLU A 84 19.63 14.64 -3.40
C GLU A 84 19.04 13.43 -4.14
N LEU A 85 17.89 12.93 -3.70
CA LEU A 85 17.24 11.75 -4.26
C LEU A 85 16.65 11.99 -5.66
N SER A 86 16.25 13.22 -5.99
CA SER A 86 15.72 13.59 -7.30
C SER A 86 16.72 13.46 -8.46
N ARG A 87 18.01 13.36 -8.15
CA ARG A 87 19.08 13.12 -9.14
C ARG A 87 19.16 11.65 -9.56
N LEU A 88 18.56 10.74 -8.78
CA LEU A 88 18.54 9.32 -9.05
C LEU A 88 17.44 8.95 -10.05
N ARG A 89 17.61 7.79 -10.69
CA ARG A 89 16.66 7.26 -11.67
C ARG A 89 16.21 5.85 -11.27
N VAL A 90 14.94 5.57 -11.53
CA VAL A 90 14.35 4.23 -11.51
C VAL A 90 13.94 3.89 -12.93
N GLY A 91 14.71 3.05 -13.60
CA GLY A 91 14.68 2.96 -15.07
C GLY A 91 15.04 4.33 -15.67
N ASP A 92 14.25 4.78 -16.65
CA ASP A 92 14.48 6.07 -17.32
C ASP A 92 13.85 7.28 -16.58
N GLY A 93 13.04 7.03 -15.54
CA GLY A 93 12.31 8.05 -14.80
C GLY A 93 12.96 8.46 -13.47
N PRO A 94 12.54 9.59 -12.88
CA PRO A 94 12.91 9.93 -11.50
C PRO A 94 12.20 8.99 -10.51
N ILE A 95 12.69 8.93 -9.25
CA ILE A 95 11.92 8.34 -8.16
C ILE A 95 10.62 9.17 -7.99
N PRO A 96 9.42 8.56 -8.11
CA PRO A 96 8.18 9.33 -8.03
C PRO A 96 7.96 9.89 -6.62
N THR A 97 7.36 11.07 -6.55
CA THR A 97 6.77 11.58 -5.31
C THR A 97 5.33 11.10 -5.18
N LEU A 98 4.77 11.12 -3.96
CA LEU A 98 3.35 10.82 -3.77
C LEU A 98 2.48 11.79 -4.59
N GLU A 99 2.84 13.06 -4.64
CA GLU A 99 2.10 14.07 -5.42
C GLU A 99 2.08 13.75 -6.92
N SER A 100 3.19 13.26 -7.49
CA SER A 100 3.24 12.86 -8.91
C SER A 100 2.37 11.63 -9.20
N LEU A 101 2.31 10.66 -8.27
CA LEU A 101 1.41 9.52 -8.36
C LEU A 101 -0.06 9.97 -8.28
N LEU A 102 -0.41 10.81 -7.31
CA LEU A 102 -1.77 11.31 -7.14
C LEU A 102 -2.27 12.09 -8.37
N ALA A 103 -1.40 12.91 -8.96
CA ALA A 103 -1.69 13.63 -10.19
C ALA A 103 -1.89 12.70 -11.40
N LEU A 104 -1.06 11.64 -11.51
CA LEU A 104 -1.20 10.63 -12.57
C LEU A 104 -2.52 9.86 -12.44
N VAL A 105 -2.87 9.42 -11.22
CA VAL A 105 -4.06 8.59 -10.98
C VAL A 105 -5.35 9.40 -11.10
N ASP A 106 -5.37 10.61 -10.60
CA ASP A 106 -6.50 11.56 -10.67
C ASP A 106 -7.87 10.92 -10.32
N GLY A 107 -7.87 10.06 -9.32
CA GLY A 107 -9.08 9.39 -8.82
C GLY A 107 -9.66 8.28 -9.71
N ARG A 108 -9.04 7.95 -10.85
CA ARG A 108 -9.55 6.96 -11.81
C ARG A 108 -9.67 5.54 -11.24
N VAL A 109 -8.75 5.15 -10.37
CA VAL A 109 -8.76 3.85 -9.67
C VAL A 109 -8.47 4.04 -8.18
N PRO A 110 -8.84 3.09 -7.31
CA PRO A 110 -8.50 3.17 -5.90
C PRO A 110 -6.99 2.94 -5.67
N LEU A 111 -6.46 3.62 -4.63
CA LEU A 111 -5.07 3.51 -4.21
C LEU A 111 -4.95 2.83 -2.84
N LEU A 112 -3.98 1.94 -2.70
CA LEU A 112 -3.45 1.45 -1.43
C LEU A 112 -2.05 2.01 -1.22
N LEU A 113 -1.88 2.82 -0.19
CA LEU A 113 -0.65 3.53 0.13
C LEU A 113 0.00 2.86 1.35
N GLU A 114 1.05 2.05 1.15
CA GLU A 114 1.76 1.41 2.26
C GLU A 114 2.83 2.34 2.84
N ILE A 115 2.70 2.70 4.11
CA ILE A 115 3.73 3.44 4.83
C ILE A 115 4.80 2.50 5.35
N LYS A 116 6.03 2.65 4.86
CA LYS A 116 7.24 2.00 5.36
C LYS A 116 7.84 2.86 6.48
N VAL A 117 7.71 2.38 7.71
CA VAL A 117 8.23 3.10 8.88
C VAL A 117 9.71 2.77 9.07
N ASP A 118 10.56 3.79 9.06
CA ASP A 118 11.98 3.62 9.40
C ASP A 118 12.22 3.87 10.89
N ASN A 119 11.80 5.01 11.45
CA ASN A 119 12.00 5.34 12.86
C ASN A 119 10.84 6.15 13.46
N ASP A 120 10.55 7.35 12.95
CA ASP A 120 9.62 8.30 13.54
C ASP A 120 8.25 8.27 12.86
N VAL A 121 7.26 7.73 13.55
CA VAL A 121 5.88 7.62 13.05
C VAL A 121 5.14 8.97 13.04
N TRP A 122 5.56 9.94 13.86
CA TRP A 122 4.85 11.22 14.01
C TRP A 122 5.04 12.13 12.80
N ARG A 123 6.22 12.09 12.16
CA ARG A 123 6.52 12.88 10.97
C ARG A 123 5.59 12.58 9.78
N TRP A 124 5.01 11.38 9.74
CA TRP A 124 4.11 10.98 8.68
C TRP A 124 2.82 11.78 8.64
N MET A 125 2.27 12.17 9.80
CA MET A 125 0.95 12.80 9.84
C MET A 125 0.91 14.18 9.16
N PRO A 126 1.82 15.13 9.43
CA PRO A 126 1.85 16.39 8.70
C PRO A 126 2.22 16.22 7.23
N ALA A 127 3.13 15.30 6.88
CA ALA A 127 3.51 15.02 5.49
C ALA A 127 2.32 14.48 4.66
N LEU A 128 1.58 13.50 5.18
CA LEU A 128 0.36 12.98 4.54
C LEU A 128 -0.72 14.05 4.41
N ARG A 129 -0.92 14.89 5.44
CA ARG A 129 -1.91 15.98 5.39
C ARG A 129 -1.60 16.94 4.26
N ARG A 130 -0.32 17.26 4.06
CA ARG A 130 0.11 18.12 2.96
C ARG A 130 -0.12 17.47 1.60
N ALA A 131 0.31 16.21 1.43
CA ALA A 131 0.23 15.51 0.15
C ALA A 131 -1.22 15.17 -0.26
N LEU A 132 -2.08 14.78 0.69
CA LEU A 132 -3.45 14.33 0.41
C LEU A 132 -4.50 15.46 0.50
N ARG A 133 -4.09 16.72 0.75
CA ARG A 133 -5.01 17.86 1.01
C ARG A 133 -6.09 17.99 -0.06
N ASP A 134 -5.71 17.96 -1.31
CA ASP A 134 -6.58 18.24 -2.45
C ASP A 134 -6.99 16.99 -3.23
N TYR A 135 -6.48 15.82 -2.83
CA TYR A 135 -6.81 14.56 -3.49
C TYR A 135 -8.19 14.06 -3.08
N ARG A 136 -9.05 13.79 -4.08
CA ARG A 136 -10.44 13.34 -3.88
C ARG A 136 -10.68 11.89 -4.31
N GLY A 137 -9.68 11.25 -4.90
CA GLY A 137 -9.77 9.84 -5.31
C GLY A 137 -9.91 8.89 -4.12
N ARG A 138 -10.46 7.71 -4.39
CA ARG A 138 -10.58 6.63 -3.39
C ARG A 138 -9.18 6.17 -2.98
N HIS A 139 -8.87 6.21 -1.70
CA HIS A 139 -7.57 5.76 -1.20
C HIS A 139 -7.64 5.22 0.23
N GLY A 140 -6.78 4.27 0.52
CA GLY A 140 -6.50 3.76 1.86
C GLY A 140 -5.02 3.82 2.17
N VAL A 141 -4.69 4.05 3.43
CA VAL A 141 -3.32 4.03 3.94
C VAL A 141 -3.15 2.82 4.85
N MET A 142 -2.12 2.05 4.64
CA MET A 142 -1.83 0.85 5.42
C MET A 142 -0.37 0.79 5.88
N SER A 143 -0.10 0.02 6.91
CA SER A 143 1.27 -0.21 7.39
C SER A 143 1.35 -1.51 8.18
N PHE A 144 2.54 -2.10 8.27
CA PHE A 144 2.88 -3.13 9.25
C PHE A 144 2.95 -2.59 10.68
N ASP A 145 3.18 -1.29 10.83
CA ASP A 145 3.26 -0.65 12.14
C ASP A 145 1.87 -0.19 12.62
N PRO A 146 1.30 -0.81 13.66
CA PRO A 146 -0.04 -0.48 14.14
C PRO A 146 -0.13 0.96 14.69
N ARG A 147 0.99 1.61 15.04
CA ARG A 147 1.03 2.99 15.48
C ARG A 147 0.62 3.96 14.37
N ILE A 148 1.01 3.69 13.11
CA ILE A 148 0.57 4.48 11.95
C ILE A 148 -0.96 4.43 11.83
N THR A 149 -1.55 3.23 11.85
CA THR A 149 -3.00 3.05 11.74
C THR A 149 -3.74 3.77 12.89
N ARG A 150 -3.18 3.71 14.11
CA ARG A 150 -3.69 4.46 15.27
C ARG A 150 -3.64 5.96 15.06
N LEU A 151 -2.52 6.49 14.57
CA LEU A 151 -2.35 7.91 14.32
C LEU A 151 -3.26 8.42 13.20
N LEU A 152 -3.49 7.64 12.15
CA LEU A 152 -4.45 7.96 11.09
C LEU A 152 -5.86 8.13 11.64
N LYS A 153 -6.28 7.33 12.62
CA LYS A 153 -7.60 7.43 13.24
C LYS A 153 -7.86 8.83 13.81
N THR A 154 -6.88 9.45 14.42
CA THR A 154 -7.01 10.75 15.08
C THR A 154 -6.67 11.92 14.17
N ASN A 155 -5.67 11.78 13.31
CA ASN A 155 -5.14 12.88 12.48
C ASN A 155 -5.75 12.95 11.09
N HIS A 156 -6.24 11.82 10.56
CA HIS A 156 -6.81 11.68 9.21
C HIS A 156 -8.08 10.81 9.22
N PRO A 157 -9.15 11.18 9.93
CA PRO A 157 -10.31 10.32 10.16
C PRO A 157 -11.07 9.93 8.89
N ARG A 158 -10.88 10.68 7.79
CA ARG A 158 -11.49 10.40 6.47
C ARG A 158 -10.70 9.40 5.64
N VAL A 159 -9.43 9.16 5.97
CA VAL A 159 -8.58 8.19 5.26
C VAL A 159 -8.92 6.78 5.75
N ARG A 160 -9.20 5.86 4.84
CA ARG A 160 -9.35 4.43 5.16
C ARG A 160 -8.01 3.90 5.66
N ARG A 161 -8.01 3.30 6.83
CA ARG A 161 -6.79 2.82 7.48
C ARG A 161 -6.73 1.30 7.54
N GLY A 162 -5.63 0.75 7.09
CA GLY A 162 -5.37 -0.69 7.05
C GLY A 162 -4.22 -1.12 7.95
N LEU A 163 -4.28 -2.36 8.41
CA LEU A 163 -3.18 -3.03 9.09
C LEU A 163 -2.68 -4.18 8.22
N ILE A 164 -1.37 -4.22 7.98
CA ILE A 164 -0.75 -5.32 7.24
C ILE A 164 -0.28 -6.38 8.24
N LEU A 165 -0.64 -7.64 7.99
CA LEU A 165 -0.36 -8.76 8.88
C LEU A 165 0.38 -9.87 8.14
N LYS A 166 1.54 -10.28 8.67
CA LYS A 166 2.26 -11.48 8.26
C LYS A 166 1.70 -12.71 8.94
N ASP A 167 1.86 -13.84 8.29
CA ASP A 167 1.41 -15.14 8.79
C ASP A 167 2.15 -15.60 10.05
N ASN A 168 3.41 -15.25 10.20
CA ASN A 168 4.27 -15.66 11.30
C ASN A 168 4.06 -14.90 12.63
N LEU A 169 3.09 -13.98 12.70
CA LEU A 169 2.76 -13.29 13.94
C LEU A 169 2.08 -14.21 14.92
N SER A 170 2.61 -14.26 16.18
CA SER A 170 1.95 -15.00 17.25
C SER A 170 0.54 -14.45 17.53
N PRO A 171 -0.41 -15.29 18.01
CA PRO A 171 -1.78 -14.87 18.28
C PRO A 171 -1.87 -13.66 19.21
N LEU A 172 -1.02 -13.60 20.23
CA LEU A 172 -0.99 -12.46 21.17
C LEU A 172 -0.56 -11.17 20.49
N ARG A 173 0.57 -11.20 19.75
CA ARG A 173 1.07 -10.01 19.01
C ARG A 173 0.05 -9.52 17.98
N ARG A 174 -0.59 -10.44 17.26
CA ARG A 174 -1.63 -10.09 16.29
C ARG A 174 -2.82 -9.38 16.98
N ARG A 175 -3.33 -9.94 18.10
CA ARG A 175 -4.42 -9.32 18.85
C ARG A 175 -4.05 -7.94 19.37
N MET A 176 -2.85 -7.77 19.91
CA MET A 176 -2.34 -6.47 20.37
C MET A 176 -2.23 -5.46 19.21
N ALA A 177 -1.68 -5.88 18.07
CA ALA A 177 -1.56 -5.02 16.90
C ALA A 177 -2.95 -4.57 16.38
N MET A 178 -3.91 -5.48 16.29
CA MET A 178 -5.27 -5.17 15.86
C MET A 178 -5.99 -4.25 16.85
N TRP A 179 -5.85 -4.51 18.15
CA TRP A 179 -6.42 -3.63 19.18
C TRP A 179 -5.85 -2.21 19.12
N LEU A 180 -4.52 -2.09 18.98
CA LEU A 180 -3.86 -0.80 18.89
C LEU A 180 -4.24 -0.06 17.59
N ALA A 181 -4.22 -0.75 16.48
CA ALA A 181 -4.47 -0.19 15.15
C ALA A 181 -5.93 0.22 14.95
N ASP A 182 -6.89 -0.55 15.46
CA ASP A 182 -8.32 -0.42 15.16
C ASP A 182 -8.57 -0.22 13.64
N PRO A 183 -8.14 -1.19 12.80
CA PRO A 183 -8.14 -1.03 11.35
C PRO A 183 -9.55 -1.10 10.77
N GLN A 184 -9.74 -0.52 9.57
CA GLN A 184 -10.98 -0.59 8.79
C GLN A 184 -10.88 -1.61 7.65
N PHE A 185 -9.68 -2.08 7.34
CA PHE A 185 -9.40 -3.24 6.50
C PHE A 185 -8.09 -3.91 6.94
N LEU A 186 -7.91 -5.17 6.56
CA LEU A 186 -6.69 -5.92 6.80
C LEU A 186 -6.03 -6.26 5.46
N ALA A 187 -4.71 -6.16 5.40
CA ALA A 187 -3.92 -6.71 4.30
C ALA A 187 -3.12 -7.91 4.82
N VAL A 188 -3.58 -9.12 4.50
CA VAL A 188 -3.09 -10.36 5.10
C VAL A 188 -2.19 -11.10 4.13
N GLU A 189 -1.06 -11.60 4.62
CA GLU A 189 -0.16 -12.44 3.84
C GLU A 189 -0.89 -13.69 3.31
N ARG A 190 -0.71 -14.02 2.04
CA ARG A 190 -1.40 -15.11 1.34
C ARG A 190 -1.36 -16.45 2.10
N THR A 191 -0.25 -16.78 2.74
CA THR A 191 -0.06 -18.02 3.49
C THR A 191 -0.94 -18.12 4.74
N ALA A 192 -1.51 -17.01 5.20
CA ALA A 192 -2.48 -17.00 6.30
C ALA A 192 -3.94 -17.20 5.84
N LEU A 193 -4.22 -17.11 4.54
CA LEU A 193 -5.57 -17.33 4.04
C LEU A 193 -6.06 -18.76 4.34
N GLY A 194 -7.35 -18.92 4.61
CA GLY A 194 -7.95 -20.17 5.03
C GLY A 194 -7.78 -20.51 6.52
N LYS A 195 -6.95 -19.77 7.27
CA LYS A 195 -6.88 -19.93 8.73
C LYS A 195 -8.15 -19.39 9.40
N SER A 196 -8.59 -20.08 10.45
CA SER A 196 -9.83 -19.73 11.17
C SER A 196 -9.90 -18.28 11.68
N TRP A 197 -8.75 -17.73 12.09
CA TRP A 197 -8.70 -16.35 12.56
C TRP A 197 -8.94 -15.34 11.41
N VAL A 198 -8.47 -15.62 10.19
CA VAL A 198 -8.74 -14.74 9.01
C VAL A 198 -10.21 -14.78 8.66
N ALA A 199 -10.81 -15.98 8.60
CA ALA A 199 -12.23 -16.14 8.34
C ALA A 199 -13.09 -15.35 9.35
N LYS A 200 -12.75 -15.46 10.64
CA LYS A 200 -13.45 -14.73 11.72
C LYS A 200 -13.31 -13.20 11.62
N GLU A 201 -12.13 -12.71 11.28
CA GLU A 201 -11.95 -11.26 11.11
C GLU A 201 -12.67 -10.74 9.86
N ARG A 202 -12.71 -11.52 8.78
CA ARG A 202 -13.41 -11.18 7.54
C ARG A 202 -14.91 -10.96 7.73
N GLU A 203 -15.53 -11.58 8.72
CA GLU A 203 -16.94 -11.32 9.09
C GLU A 203 -17.21 -9.85 9.50
N ARG A 204 -16.17 -9.10 9.84
CA ARG A 204 -16.28 -7.75 10.42
C ARG A 204 -15.47 -6.68 9.69
N THR A 205 -14.45 -7.10 8.96
CA THR A 205 -13.42 -6.22 8.41
C THR A 205 -12.98 -6.76 7.06
N PRO A 206 -13.05 -5.99 5.97
CA PRO A 206 -12.55 -6.44 4.66
C PRO A 206 -11.13 -6.95 4.74
N VAL A 207 -10.86 -8.08 4.10
CA VAL A 207 -9.56 -8.73 4.05
C VAL A 207 -9.03 -8.69 2.63
N TYR A 208 -7.91 -7.98 2.44
CA TYR A 208 -7.12 -7.99 1.21
C TYR A 208 -5.95 -8.95 1.38
N SER A 209 -5.48 -9.56 0.29
CA SER A 209 -4.37 -10.51 0.39
C SER A 209 -3.21 -10.17 -0.55
N TRP A 210 -1.99 -10.32 -0.05
CA TRP A 210 -0.72 -10.04 -0.72
C TRP A 210 0.28 -11.17 -0.51
N THR A 211 1.24 -11.42 -1.39
CA THR A 211 1.27 -11.00 -2.78
C THR A 211 0.89 -12.19 -3.65
N ILE A 212 -0.04 -11.99 -4.57
CA ILE A 212 -0.54 -13.04 -5.46
C ILE A 212 0.29 -13.00 -6.75
N ARG A 213 0.98 -14.11 -7.07
CA ARG A 213 1.97 -14.17 -8.17
C ARG A 213 1.62 -15.14 -9.29
N GLY A 214 0.50 -15.83 -9.20
CA GLY A 214 0.10 -16.80 -10.22
C GLY A 214 -1.38 -17.11 -10.21
N PRO A 215 -1.90 -17.72 -11.30
CA PRO A 215 -3.33 -17.98 -11.48
C PRO A 215 -3.90 -18.94 -10.42
N GLU A 216 -3.15 -19.95 -10.01
CA GLU A 216 -3.57 -20.88 -8.95
C GLU A 216 -3.68 -20.18 -7.59
N GLN A 217 -2.68 -19.32 -7.27
CA GLN A 217 -2.72 -18.51 -6.05
C GLN A 217 -3.92 -17.56 -6.07
N ARG A 218 -4.22 -16.97 -7.24
CA ARG A 218 -5.38 -16.10 -7.43
C ARG A 218 -6.67 -16.85 -7.17
N ALA A 219 -6.87 -18.02 -7.79
CA ALA A 219 -8.07 -18.83 -7.63
C ALA A 219 -8.29 -19.22 -6.16
N GLN A 220 -7.24 -19.63 -5.46
CA GLN A 220 -7.30 -19.96 -4.03
C GLN A 220 -7.60 -18.72 -3.17
N ALA A 221 -6.96 -17.59 -3.43
CA ALA A 221 -7.11 -16.40 -2.61
C ALA A 221 -8.49 -15.73 -2.76
N GLN A 222 -9.11 -15.79 -3.94
CA GLN A 222 -10.45 -15.23 -4.21
C GLN A 222 -11.55 -15.82 -3.30
N VAL A 223 -11.38 -17.05 -2.82
CA VAL A 223 -12.32 -17.68 -1.90
C VAL A 223 -12.26 -17.06 -0.50
N HIS A 224 -11.08 -16.59 -0.08
CA HIS A 224 -10.78 -16.21 1.30
C HIS A 224 -10.49 -14.70 1.50
N ALA A 225 -10.40 -13.93 0.44
CA ALA A 225 -10.13 -12.48 0.50
C ALA A 225 -11.18 -11.68 -0.28
N ASP A 226 -11.36 -10.42 0.08
CA ASP A 226 -12.30 -9.49 -0.56
C ASP A 226 -11.65 -8.75 -1.71
N ALA A 227 -10.33 -8.55 -1.66
CA ALA A 227 -9.53 -8.01 -2.75
C ALA A 227 -8.12 -8.63 -2.77
N LEU A 228 -7.51 -8.64 -3.94
CA LEU A 228 -6.18 -9.22 -4.16
C LEU A 228 -5.17 -8.12 -4.51
N ILE A 229 -4.00 -8.18 -3.88
CA ILE A 229 -2.83 -7.39 -4.22
C ILE A 229 -1.88 -8.34 -4.96
N TRP A 230 -1.66 -8.11 -6.25
CA TRP A 230 -1.02 -9.05 -7.15
C TRP A 230 0.12 -8.44 -7.96
N GLU A 231 1.02 -9.31 -8.43
CA GLU A 231 2.11 -8.98 -9.35
C GLU A 231 2.34 -10.13 -10.32
N ALA A 232 3.15 -9.93 -11.34
CA ALA A 232 3.50 -10.93 -12.35
C ALA A 232 2.26 -11.65 -12.93
N ASP A 233 2.25 -12.98 -12.94
CA ASP A 233 1.16 -13.81 -13.47
C ASP A 233 -0.05 -13.92 -12.53
N GLY A 234 -0.02 -13.26 -11.37
CA GLY A 234 -1.18 -13.11 -10.48
C GLY A 234 -2.21 -12.07 -10.95
N ARG A 235 -1.94 -11.39 -12.06
CA ARG A 235 -2.87 -10.43 -12.71
C ARG A 235 -4.19 -11.07 -13.14
N PRO A 236 -5.28 -10.29 -13.29
CA PRO A 236 -6.58 -10.79 -13.73
C PRO A 236 -6.55 -11.30 -15.16
#